data_6b8f56a65a3929b17a0bc1d57c683496
#
_entry.id   6b8f56a65a3929b17a0bc1d57c683496
#
_cell.length_a   1.000
_cell.length_b   1.000
_cell.length_c   1.000
_cell.angle_alpha   90.00
_cell.angle_beta   90.00
_cell.angle_gamma   90.00
#
_symmetry.space_group_name_H-M   'P 1'
#
loop_
_entity.id
_entity.type
_entity.pdbx_description
1 polymer ?
#
loop_
_entity_poly.entity_id
_entity_poly.type
_entity_poly.pdbx_seq_one_letter_code
_entity_poly.pdbx_strand_id
1 'polypeptide(L)'
;KNFLTTCVKLSVLAGIGYGAYLYACAGEGLGDYYNSVFSPEIAVGNTSYKALFLDEGSFFYGGYIDIDEKKSEQLTADAKEWRAYLGQAKQPNAESWLSLFFNPKTKLQDAQKALHRIEQKTYPKKTQNFVDFLRIAVGNEGATNMPYDPWNYENRKVEKVQQLQIQKADNLYASAQKDKDAFFANRMWFQALRLRFYSYDRSAVIAYFEQTHRDQPKNALYYRALHYVAGAYIAQKNYRKANALLATLFHEVPALRQ
;
A
#
# COMPACT_ATOMS: atom_id res chain seq x y z
N LYS A 1 -26.64 54.73 -35.30
CA LYS A 1 -25.91 53.64 -36.02
C LYS A 1 -24.67 53.15 -35.29
N ASN A 2 -23.92 53.97 -34.58
CA ASN A 2 -22.66 53.59 -33.95
C ASN A 2 -22.82 52.72 -32.67
N PHE A 3 -23.92 52.84 -31.93
CA PHE A 3 -24.14 52.08 -30.72
C PHE A 3 -24.33 50.58 -30.96
N LEU A 4 -25.16 50.22 -31.97
CA LEU A 4 -25.43 48.85 -32.33
C LEU A 4 -24.13 48.11 -32.81
N THR A 5 -23.32 48.83 -33.59
CA THR A 5 -22.07 48.31 -34.11
C THR A 5 -21.04 48.07 -33.00
N THR A 6 -21.07 48.92 -31.96
CA THR A 6 -20.18 48.78 -30.79
C THR A 6 -20.63 47.60 -29.92
N CYS A 7 -21.94 47.42 -29.71
CA CYS A 7 -22.46 46.27 -28.97
C CYS A 7 -22.16 44.94 -29.66
N VAL A 8 -22.28 44.86 -30.99
CA VAL A 8 -21.93 43.65 -31.75
C VAL A 8 -20.44 43.34 -31.67
N LYS A 9 -19.57 44.35 -31.77
CA LYS A 9 -18.11 44.16 -31.60
C LYS A 9 -17.73 43.67 -30.20
N LEU A 10 -18.34 44.21 -29.14
CA LEU A 10 -18.14 43.77 -27.78
C LEU A 10 -18.62 42.33 -27.54
N SER A 11 -19.77 41.98 -28.12
CA SER A 11 -20.29 40.60 -28.01
C SER A 11 -19.40 39.58 -28.71
N VAL A 12 -18.84 39.93 -29.89
CA VAL A 12 -17.90 39.07 -30.61
C VAL A 12 -16.59 38.93 -29.84
N LEU A 13 -16.04 40.01 -29.29
CA LEU A 13 -14.83 39.98 -28.45
C LEU A 13 -15.04 39.18 -27.17
N ALA A 14 -16.20 39.31 -26.51
CA ALA A 14 -16.54 38.53 -25.32
C ALA A 14 -16.71 37.04 -25.68
N GLY A 15 -17.32 36.75 -26.82
CA GLY A 15 -17.47 35.36 -27.33
C GLY A 15 -16.12 34.72 -27.65
N ILE A 16 -15.21 35.46 -28.28
CA ILE A 16 -13.84 34.97 -28.55
C ILE A 16 -13.05 34.78 -27.26
N GLY A 17 -13.13 35.74 -26.31
CA GLY A 17 -12.47 35.65 -25.02
C GLY A 17 -13.00 34.51 -24.18
N TYR A 18 -14.30 34.28 -24.18
CA TYR A 18 -14.92 33.15 -23.47
C TYR A 18 -14.59 31.81 -24.12
N GLY A 19 -14.57 31.73 -25.46
CA GLY A 19 -14.14 30.57 -26.18
C GLY A 19 -12.67 30.23 -25.95
N ALA A 20 -11.78 31.24 -25.92
CA ALA A 20 -10.38 31.08 -25.60
C ALA A 20 -10.16 30.63 -24.14
N TYR A 21 -10.96 31.17 -23.20
CA TYR A 21 -10.95 30.76 -21.79
C TYR A 21 -11.41 29.31 -21.63
N LEU A 22 -12.50 28.93 -22.28
CA LEU A 22 -12.98 27.53 -22.29
C LEU A 22 -11.94 26.59 -22.93
N TYR A 23 -11.26 27.02 -23.98
CA TYR A 23 -10.21 26.21 -24.64
C TYR A 23 -8.94 26.09 -23.78
N ALA A 24 -8.60 27.14 -23.04
CA ALA A 24 -7.45 27.10 -22.11
C ALA A 24 -7.74 26.32 -20.83
N CYS A 25 -9.03 26.26 -20.40
CA CYS A 25 -9.42 25.50 -19.20
C CYS A 25 -9.93 24.09 -19.52
N ALA A 26 -10.35 23.83 -20.78
CA ALA A 26 -10.84 22.53 -21.22
C ALA A 26 -9.69 21.68 -21.78
N GLY A 27 -8.69 21.43 -20.96
CA GLY A 27 -7.68 20.40 -21.23
C GLY A 27 -8.23 18.97 -21.18
N GLU A 28 -9.55 18.80 -21.09
CA GLU A 28 -10.18 17.48 -20.96
C GLU A 28 -10.76 16.89 -22.27
N GLY A 29 -10.50 17.49 -23.42
CA GLY A 29 -11.21 17.09 -24.64
C GLY A 29 -10.36 16.54 -25.79
N LEU A 30 -9.05 16.55 -25.70
CA LEU A 30 -8.17 16.04 -26.77
C LEU A 30 -7.18 15.00 -26.22
N GLY A 31 -7.72 14.06 -25.45
CA GLY A 31 -6.99 13.05 -24.68
C GLY A 31 -6.19 12.03 -25.46
N ASP A 32 -5.97 12.16 -26.77
CA ASP A 32 -5.33 11.06 -27.49
C ASP A 32 -4.06 11.38 -28.29
N TYR A 33 -3.56 12.62 -28.32
CA TYR A 33 -2.46 12.92 -29.25
C TYR A 33 -1.36 13.85 -28.76
N TYR A 34 -1.10 13.97 -27.47
CA TYR A 34 0.18 14.52 -27.04
C TYR A 34 1.18 13.38 -26.78
N ASN A 35 1.58 12.70 -27.85
CA ASN A 35 2.84 12.00 -27.84
C ASN A 35 3.92 13.07 -27.68
N SER A 36 4.37 13.26 -26.45
CA SER A 36 5.54 14.10 -26.19
C SER A 36 6.70 13.56 -27.01
N VAL A 37 7.45 14.45 -27.66
CA VAL A 37 8.71 14.06 -28.35
C VAL A 37 9.73 13.41 -27.40
N PHE A 38 9.46 13.48 -26.10
CA PHE A 38 10.20 12.80 -25.03
C PHE A 38 9.57 11.49 -24.60
N SER A 39 8.47 11.06 -25.24
CA SER A 39 7.91 9.74 -24.99
C SER A 39 8.91 8.67 -25.40
N PRO A 40 9.33 7.78 -24.51
CA PRO A 40 10.28 6.72 -24.84
C PRO A 40 9.81 5.83 -25.99
N GLU A 41 8.49 5.66 -26.17
CA GLU A 41 7.86 4.87 -27.23
C GLU A 41 8.17 5.44 -28.63
N ILE A 42 8.29 6.76 -28.75
CA ILE A 42 8.63 7.42 -30.00
C ILE A 42 10.12 7.28 -30.30
N ALA A 43 10.96 7.36 -29.26
CA ALA A 43 12.41 7.29 -29.39
C ALA A 43 12.93 5.87 -29.61
N VAL A 44 12.23 4.86 -29.08
CA VAL A 44 12.66 3.46 -29.09
C VAL A 44 11.62 2.62 -29.80
N GLY A 45 11.73 2.46 -31.11
CA GLY A 45 10.85 1.59 -31.90
C GLY A 45 10.90 0.10 -31.54
N ASN A 46 11.41 -0.24 -30.36
CA ASN A 46 11.62 -1.59 -29.91
C ASN A 46 10.65 -1.94 -28.75
N THR A 47 9.69 -2.80 -29.05
CA THR A 47 8.68 -3.29 -28.09
C THR A 47 9.26 -4.04 -26.89
N SER A 48 10.54 -4.47 -26.95
CA SER A 48 11.22 -5.15 -25.84
C SER A 48 11.32 -4.26 -24.58
N TYR A 49 11.28 -2.95 -24.73
CA TYR A 49 11.33 -2.00 -23.62
C TYR A 49 9.94 -1.56 -23.13
N LYS A 50 8.87 -2.09 -23.72
CA LYS A 50 7.48 -1.72 -23.37
C LYS A 50 7.18 -1.86 -21.87
N ALA A 51 7.81 -2.81 -21.20
CA ALA A 51 7.68 -2.98 -19.76
C ALA A 51 8.29 -1.85 -18.91
N LEU A 52 9.13 -1.00 -19.52
CA LEU A 52 9.75 0.17 -18.87
C LEU A 52 9.00 1.47 -19.18
N PHE A 53 8.06 1.42 -20.11
CA PHE A 53 7.24 2.58 -20.46
C PHE A 53 6.10 2.69 -19.47
N LEU A 54 6.11 3.77 -18.71
CA LEU A 54 5.01 4.14 -17.84
C LEU A 54 3.95 4.81 -18.72
N ASP A 55 2.72 4.42 -18.55
CA ASP A 55 1.59 5.09 -19.18
C ASP A 55 1.61 6.58 -18.78
N GLU A 56 1.66 7.48 -19.77
CA GLU A 56 1.73 8.93 -19.55
C GLU A 56 0.55 9.43 -18.68
N GLY A 57 -0.64 8.86 -18.88
CA GLY A 57 -1.83 9.21 -18.09
C GLY A 57 -1.66 8.86 -16.61
N SER A 58 -0.97 7.77 -16.30
CA SER A 58 -0.78 7.34 -14.92
C SER A 58 0.37 8.08 -14.22
N PHE A 59 1.32 8.65 -14.97
CA PHE A 59 2.50 9.27 -14.37
C PHE A 59 2.33 10.77 -14.07
N PHE A 60 1.71 11.54 -14.98
CA PHE A 60 1.59 13.00 -14.82
C PHE A 60 0.28 13.47 -14.19
N TYR A 61 -0.81 12.78 -14.42
CA TYR A 61 -2.13 13.19 -13.89
C TYR A 61 -2.68 12.18 -12.90
N GLY A 62 -1.82 11.27 -12.41
CA GLY A 62 -2.24 10.24 -11.49
C GLY A 62 -3.42 9.50 -12.10
N GLY A 63 -3.19 8.76 -13.17
CA GLY A 63 -4.16 7.73 -13.51
C GLY A 63 -4.44 7.05 -12.18
N TYR A 64 -5.66 7.20 -11.68
CA TYR A 64 -6.05 6.68 -10.38
C TYR A 64 -5.78 5.19 -10.42
N ILE A 65 -4.55 4.81 -10.01
CA ILE A 65 -4.37 3.45 -9.53
C ILE A 65 -5.37 3.39 -8.39
N ASP A 66 -6.44 2.65 -8.57
CA ASP A 66 -7.43 2.50 -7.51
C ASP A 66 -6.74 1.74 -6.37
N ILE A 67 -6.10 2.54 -5.50
CA ILE A 67 -5.39 2.06 -4.31
C ILE A 67 -6.35 1.24 -3.47
N ASP A 68 -7.64 1.56 -3.51
CA ASP A 68 -8.68 0.84 -2.78
C ASP A 68 -8.99 -0.51 -3.44
N GLU A 69 -8.95 -0.62 -4.77
CA GLU A 69 -9.13 -1.89 -5.47
C GLU A 69 -7.96 -2.84 -5.19
N LYS A 70 -6.71 -2.39 -5.36
CA LYS A 70 -5.51 -3.21 -5.03
C LYS A 70 -5.45 -3.60 -3.56
N LYS A 71 -5.84 -2.69 -2.65
CA LYS A 71 -5.96 -2.99 -1.23
C LYS A 71 -7.04 -4.04 -0.97
N SER A 72 -8.17 -3.97 -1.68
CA SER A 72 -9.27 -4.93 -1.58
C SER A 72 -8.85 -6.32 -2.05
N GLU A 73 -8.16 -6.44 -3.17
CA GLU A 73 -7.62 -7.70 -3.68
C GLU A 73 -6.64 -8.34 -2.70
N GLN A 74 -5.73 -7.56 -2.16
CA GLN A 74 -4.76 -8.03 -1.18
C GLN A 74 -5.43 -8.52 0.11
N LEU A 75 -6.41 -7.78 0.65
CA LEU A 75 -7.17 -8.20 1.83
C LEU A 75 -7.95 -9.48 1.55
N THR A 76 -8.49 -9.62 0.35
CA THR A 76 -9.20 -10.84 -0.08
C THR A 76 -8.26 -12.06 -0.12
N ALA A 77 -7.06 -11.88 -0.65
CA ALA A 77 -6.03 -12.94 -0.66
C ALA A 77 -5.60 -13.32 0.75
N ASP A 78 -5.31 -12.35 1.60
CA ASP A 78 -4.94 -12.56 3.01
C ASP A 78 -6.09 -13.27 3.77
N ALA A 79 -7.36 -12.88 3.55
CA ALA A 79 -8.52 -13.53 4.15
C ALA A 79 -8.66 -14.99 3.72
N LYS A 80 -8.41 -15.31 2.44
CA LYS A 80 -8.44 -16.68 1.92
C LYS A 80 -7.41 -17.58 2.63
N GLU A 81 -6.22 -17.09 2.84
CA GLU A 81 -5.16 -17.83 3.51
C GLU A 81 -5.48 -18.04 5.01
N TRP A 82 -5.98 -17.01 5.69
CA TRP A 82 -6.43 -17.15 7.08
C TRP A 82 -7.65 -18.07 7.22
N ARG A 83 -8.57 -18.06 6.25
CA ARG A 83 -9.69 -19.01 6.21
C ARG A 83 -9.21 -20.45 6.21
N ALA A 84 -8.23 -20.77 5.37
CA ALA A 84 -7.64 -22.10 5.32
C ALA A 84 -6.97 -22.47 6.66
N TYR A 85 -6.26 -21.56 7.28
CA TYR A 85 -5.61 -21.77 8.57
C TYR A 85 -6.63 -21.98 9.72
N LEU A 86 -7.63 -21.12 9.82
CA LEU A 86 -8.70 -21.21 10.84
C LEU A 86 -9.64 -22.39 10.61
N GLY A 87 -9.84 -22.82 9.36
CA GLY A 87 -10.58 -24.03 9.03
C GLY A 87 -9.97 -25.28 9.65
N GLN A 88 -8.64 -25.33 9.76
CA GLN A 88 -7.94 -26.40 10.47
C GLN A 88 -8.22 -26.40 11.99
N ALA A 89 -8.53 -25.25 12.55
CA ALA A 89 -8.89 -25.08 13.96
C ALA A 89 -10.38 -25.28 14.23
N LYS A 90 -11.19 -25.51 13.19
CA LYS A 90 -12.66 -25.63 13.25
C LYS A 90 -13.32 -24.46 14.00
N GLN A 91 -12.83 -23.22 13.76
CA GLN A 91 -13.33 -22.03 14.44
C GLN A 91 -14.70 -21.61 13.86
N PRO A 92 -15.79 -21.66 14.64
CA PRO A 92 -17.14 -21.41 14.13
C PRO A 92 -17.37 -19.95 13.70
N ASN A 93 -16.63 -19.01 14.27
CA ASN A 93 -16.78 -17.58 13.96
C ASN A 93 -15.78 -17.07 12.92
N ALA A 94 -15.03 -17.98 12.27
CA ALA A 94 -13.97 -17.59 11.34
C ALA A 94 -14.47 -16.66 10.24
N GLU A 95 -15.60 -16.97 9.59
CA GLU A 95 -16.13 -16.17 8.48
C GLU A 95 -16.55 -14.76 8.93
N SER A 96 -17.20 -14.63 10.07
CA SER A 96 -17.60 -13.32 10.60
C SER A 96 -16.38 -12.45 10.96
N TRP A 97 -15.32 -13.06 11.51
CA TRP A 97 -14.08 -12.36 11.80
C TRP A 97 -13.34 -11.94 10.55
N LEU A 98 -13.23 -12.84 9.56
CA LEU A 98 -12.57 -12.53 8.28
C LEU A 98 -13.32 -11.43 7.53
N SER A 99 -14.66 -11.50 7.47
CA SER A 99 -15.49 -10.46 6.88
C SER A 99 -15.37 -9.10 7.56
N LEU A 100 -15.04 -9.06 8.84
CA LEU A 100 -14.85 -7.82 9.57
C LEU A 100 -13.44 -7.27 9.42
N PHE A 101 -12.41 -8.10 9.71
CA PHE A 101 -11.03 -7.61 9.80
C PHE A 101 -10.32 -7.46 8.44
N PHE A 102 -10.81 -8.12 7.40
CA PHE A 102 -10.26 -8.03 6.04
C PHE A 102 -11.19 -7.29 5.07
N ASN A 103 -12.14 -6.52 5.57
CA ASN A 103 -12.97 -5.66 4.75
C ASN A 103 -12.37 -4.23 4.71
N PRO A 104 -12.03 -3.70 3.52
CA PRO A 104 -11.44 -2.37 3.39
C PRO A 104 -12.35 -1.24 3.90
N LYS A 105 -13.67 -1.49 3.97
CA LYS A 105 -14.66 -0.51 4.47
C LYS A 105 -14.81 -0.52 5.99
N THR A 106 -14.22 -1.48 6.71
CA THR A 106 -14.30 -1.53 8.17
C THR A 106 -13.47 -0.41 8.79
N LYS A 107 -14.11 0.42 9.60
CA LYS A 107 -13.41 1.49 10.31
C LYS A 107 -12.52 0.91 11.40
N LEU A 108 -11.35 1.52 11.62
CA LEU A 108 -10.40 1.07 12.63
C LEU A 108 -11.01 0.95 14.03
N GLN A 109 -11.85 1.90 14.42
CA GLN A 109 -12.53 1.87 15.72
C GLN A 109 -13.45 0.67 15.89
N ASP A 110 -14.13 0.24 14.82
CA ASP A 110 -15.01 -0.93 14.87
C ASP A 110 -14.21 -2.23 14.94
N ALA A 111 -13.10 -2.30 14.20
CA ALA A 111 -12.15 -3.41 14.30
C ALA A 111 -11.54 -3.51 15.72
N GLN A 112 -11.15 -2.40 16.33
CA GLN A 112 -10.62 -2.35 17.69
C GLN A 112 -11.65 -2.81 18.73
N LYS A 113 -12.91 -2.35 18.64
CA LYS A 113 -14.01 -2.79 19.52
C LYS A 113 -14.28 -4.28 19.38
N ALA A 114 -14.27 -4.81 18.16
CA ALA A 114 -14.46 -6.23 17.90
C ALA A 114 -13.30 -7.06 18.47
N LEU A 115 -12.07 -6.62 18.23
CA LEU A 115 -10.87 -7.27 18.77
C LEU A 115 -10.93 -7.34 20.30
N HIS A 116 -11.27 -6.24 20.96
CA HIS A 116 -11.40 -6.20 22.43
C HIS A 116 -12.38 -7.26 22.96
N ARG A 117 -13.51 -7.51 22.29
CA ARG A 117 -14.47 -8.56 22.67
C ARG A 117 -13.92 -9.97 22.43
N ILE A 118 -13.15 -10.15 21.37
CA ILE A 118 -12.57 -11.45 21.00
C ILE A 118 -11.47 -11.83 21.98
N GLU A 119 -10.58 -10.93 22.32
CA GLU A 119 -9.42 -11.18 23.18
C GLU A 119 -9.76 -11.46 24.64
N GLN A 120 -11.02 -11.25 25.08
CA GLN A 120 -11.49 -11.61 26.41
C GLN A 120 -11.70 -13.13 26.59
N LYS A 121 -11.57 -13.91 25.51
CA LYS A 121 -11.82 -15.35 25.51
C LYS A 121 -10.52 -16.11 25.30
N THR A 122 -10.48 -17.34 25.78
CA THR A 122 -9.38 -18.28 25.51
C THR A 122 -9.74 -19.16 24.32
N TYR A 123 -8.77 -19.42 23.46
CA TYR A 123 -8.97 -20.17 22.22
C TYR A 123 -7.95 -21.30 22.07
N PRO A 124 -8.28 -22.32 21.24
CA PRO A 124 -7.28 -23.28 20.76
C PRO A 124 -6.11 -22.57 20.06
N LYS A 125 -4.93 -23.18 20.06
CA LYS A 125 -3.66 -22.55 19.64
C LYS A 125 -3.75 -21.80 18.31
N LYS A 126 -4.28 -22.41 17.23
CA LYS A 126 -4.35 -21.74 15.93
C LYS A 126 -5.28 -20.53 15.93
N THR A 127 -6.39 -20.63 16.63
CA THR A 127 -7.30 -19.49 16.80
C THR A 127 -6.66 -18.40 17.65
N GLN A 128 -5.94 -18.78 18.71
CA GLN A 128 -5.18 -17.84 19.52
C GLN A 128 -4.10 -17.12 18.70
N ASN A 129 -3.38 -17.83 17.84
CA ASN A 129 -2.40 -17.23 16.91
C ASN A 129 -3.07 -16.16 16.02
N PHE A 130 -4.29 -16.41 15.54
CA PHE A 130 -5.03 -15.41 14.77
C PHE A 130 -5.40 -14.17 15.61
N VAL A 131 -5.86 -14.36 16.83
CA VAL A 131 -6.18 -13.25 17.76
C VAL A 131 -4.91 -12.45 18.07
N ASP A 132 -3.79 -13.11 18.30
CA ASP A 132 -2.50 -12.46 18.56
C ASP A 132 -2.00 -11.70 17.33
N PHE A 133 -2.19 -12.24 16.11
CA PHE A 133 -1.93 -11.51 14.88
C PHE A 133 -2.79 -10.25 14.77
N LEU A 134 -4.10 -10.35 15.02
CA LEU A 134 -5.00 -9.19 15.00
C LEU A 134 -4.59 -8.14 16.03
N ARG A 135 -4.18 -8.55 17.22
CA ARG A 135 -3.67 -7.62 18.27
C ARG A 135 -2.47 -6.82 17.77
N ILE A 136 -1.56 -7.45 17.07
CA ILE A 136 -0.40 -6.75 16.49
C ILE A 136 -0.82 -5.89 15.29
N ALA A 137 -1.60 -6.42 14.36
CA ALA A 137 -1.97 -5.72 13.13
C ALA A 137 -2.91 -4.53 13.40
N VAL A 138 -4.05 -4.77 14.07
CA VAL A 138 -5.07 -3.75 14.36
C VAL A 138 -4.59 -2.77 15.44
N GLY A 139 -3.86 -3.27 16.45
CA GLY A 139 -3.33 -2.44 17.54
C GLY A 139 -2.30 -1.40 17.09
N ASN A 140 -1.66 -1.61 15.94
CA ASN A 140 -0.68 -0.67 15.39
C ASN A 140 -1.15 0.01 14.09
N GLU A 141 -2.40 -0.18 13.68
CA GLU A 141 -2.92 0.36 12.42
C GLU A 141 -2.86 1.90 12.40
N GLY A 142 -3.13 2.59 13.51
CA GLY A 142 -3.00 4.04 13.61
C GLY A 142 -1.61 4.57 13.28
N ALA A 143 -0.56 3.81 13.64
CA ALA A 143 0.83 4.16 13.36
C ALA A 143 1.32 3.69 11.98
N THR A 144 0.68 2.69 11.37
CA THR A 144 1.14 2.04 10.14
C THR A 144 0.29 2.34 8.91
N ASN A 145 -0.91 2.87 9.10
CA ASN A 145 -1.83 3.26 8.04
C ASN A 145 -2.24 4.72 8.23
N MET A 146 -1.35 5.62 7.85
CA MET A 146 -1.64 7.04 7.93
C MET A 146 -2.53 7.45 6.76
N PRO A 147 -3.66 8.14 7.02
CA PRO A 147 -4.45 8.71 5.94
C PRO A 147 -3.58 9.67 5.15
N TYR A 148 -3.55 9.48 3.84
CA TYR A 148 -2.88 10.40 2.95
C TYR A 148 -3.79 11.62 2.75
N ASP A 149 -3.43 12.74 3.37
CA ASP A 149 -4.00 14.05 3.07
C ASP A 149 -2.88 14.92 2.47
N PRO A 150 -2.87 15.12 1.15
CA PRO A 150 -1.83 15.88 0.48
C PRO A 150 -1.81 17.37 0.87
N TRP A 151 -2.91 17.88 1.44
CA TRP A 151 -3.07 19.29 1.77
C TRP A 151 -2.76 19.64 3.23
N ASN A 152 -2.65 18.63 4.11
CA ASN A 152 -2.46 18.83 5.55
C ASN A 152 -1.19 18.13 6.06
N TYR A 153 -0.06 18.32 5.38
CA TYR A 153 1.20 17.69 5.76
C TYR A 153 1.90 18.37 6.94
N GLU A 154 1.61 19.65 7.22
CA GLU A 154 2.26 20.42 8.29
C GLU A 154 1.79 20.02 9.69
N ASN A 155 0.53 19.62 9.83
CA ASN A 155 -0.08 19.29 11.12
C ASN A 155 -0.08 17.79 11.45
N ARG A 156 0.64 16.96 10.70
CA ARG A 156 0.67 15.51 10.93
C ARG A 156 1.41 15.17 12.21
N LYS A 157 0.66 14.78 13.23
CA LYS A 157 1.22 14.00 14.34
C LYS A 157 1.42 12.57 13.87
N VAL A 158 2.64 12.26 13.44
CA VAL A 158 3.02 10.90 13.03
C VAL A 158 3.22 10.08 14.30
N GLU A 159 2.26 9.21 14.61
CA GLU A 159 2.46 8.20 15.63
C GLU A 159 3.56 7.25 15.19
N LYS A 160 4.42 6.86 16.14
CA LYS A 160 5.49 5.89 15.89
C LYS A 160 5.23 4.63 16.68
N VAL A 161 5.54 3.51 16.05
CA VAL A 161 5.46 2.20 16.71
C VAL A 161 6.45 2.15 17.88
N GLN A 162 5.94 1.78 19.04
CA GLN A 162 6.75 1.66 20.27
C GLN A 162 7.55 0.36 20.27
N GLN A 163 8.72 0.38 20.87
CA GLN A 163 9.61 -0.78 20.97
C GLN A 163 8.95 -2.01 21.59
N LEU A 164 8.06 -1.81 22.56
CA LEU A 164 7.28 -2.89 23.19
C LEU A 164 6.44 -3.68 22.16
N GLN A 165 5.87 -3.01 21.16
CA GLN A 165 5.06 -3.69 20.14
C GLN A 165 5.93 -4.52 19.20
N ILE A 166 7.12 -4.03 18.88
CA ILE A 166 8.12 -4.77 18.11
C ILE A 166 8.53 -6.04 18.87
N GLN A 167 8.85 -5.93 20.16
CA GLN A 167 9.21 -7.08 21.00
C GLN A 167 8.09 -8.11 21.10
N LYS A 168 6.83 -7.67 21.18
CA LYS A 168 5.68 -8.60 21.16
C LYS A 168 5.61 -9.38 19.84
N ALA A 169 5.82 -8.72 18.70
CA ALA A 169 5.82 -9.37 17.41
C ALA A 169 7.00 -10.36 17.27
N ASP A 170 8.19 -9.99 17.75
CA ASP A 170 9.37 -10.86 17.77
C ASP A 170 9.14 -12.12 18.62
N ASN A 171 8.56 -11.96 19.81
CA ASN A 171 8.25 -13.09 20.69
C ASN A 171 7.24 -14.04 20.05
N LEU A 172 6.23 -13.52 19.37
CA LEU A 172 5.25 -14.34 18.64
C LEU A 172 5.90 -15.07 17.46
N TYR A 173 6.81 -14.40 16.73
CA TYR A 173 7.59 -15.02 15.66
C TYR A 173 8.46 -16.17 16.19
N ALA A 174 9.22 -15.93 17.25
CA ALA A 174 10.07 -16.95 17.88
C ALA A 174 9.25 -18.15 18.43
N SER A 175 8.10 -17.88 19.06
CA SER A 175 7.17 -18.92 19.49
C SER A 175 6.64 -19.76 18.33
N ALA A 176 6.25 -19.11 17.23
CA ALA A 176 5.76 -19.79 16.04
C ALA A 176 6.82 -20.70 15.38
N GLN A 177 8.08 -20.24 15.37
CA GLN A 177 9.22 -21.05 14.89
C GLN A 177 9.43 -22.28 15.78
N LYS A 178 9.39 -22.12 17.10
CA LYS A 178 9.52 -23.21 18.07
C LYS A 178 8.39 -24.23 17.91
N ASP A 179 7.16 -23.76 17.67
CA ASP A 179 5.99 -24.58 17.47
C ASP A 179 5.92 -25.18 16.04
N LYS A 180 6.87 -24.86 15.18
CA LYS A 180 6.91 -25.26 13.76
C LYS A 180 5.67 -24.84 12.97
N ASP A 181 5.01 -23.77 13.37
CA ASP A 181 3.90 -23.17 12.67
C ASP A 181 4.39 -22.20 11.60
N ALA A 182 4.77 -22.73 10.45
CA ALA A 182 5.36 -21.95 9.36
C ALA A 182 4.43 -20.86 8.84
N PHE A 183 3.11 -21.09 8.85
CA PHE A 183 2.12 -20.11 8.40
C PHE A 183 2.10 -18.89 9.32
N PHE A 184 1.98 -19.12 10.62
CA PHE A 184 1.94 -18.04 11.61
C PHE A 184 3.31 -17.36 11.75
N ALA A 185 4.39 -18.12 11.72
CA ALA A 185 5.76 -17.59 11.76
C ALA A 185 6.02 -16.59 10.62
N ASN A 186 5.66 -16.93 9.37
CA ASN A 186 5.85 -16.03 8.24
C ASN A 186 5.07 -14.71 8.38
N ARG A 187 3.85 -14.76 8.92
CA ARG A 187 3.04 -13.58 9.18
C ARG A 187 3.60 -12.70 10.28
N MET A 188 4.06 -13.31 11.38
CA MET A 188 4.66 -12.56 12.48
C MET A 188 6.04 -11.99 12.12
N TRP A 189 6.83 -12.70 11.30
CA TRP A 189 8.04 -12.16 10.70
C TRP A 189 7.76 -10.88 9.90
N PHE A 190 6.74 -10.91 9.05
CA PHE A 190 6.34 -9.75 8.26
C PHE A 190 5.86 -8.59 9.15
N GLN A 191 5.04 -8.86 10.17
CA GLN A 191 4.60 -7.84 11.11
C GLN A 191 5.75 -7.23 11.90
N ALA A 192 6.68 -8.04 12.38
CA ALA A 192 7.88 -7.57 13.08
C ALA A 192 8.74 -6.64 12.21
N LEU A 193 8.86 -6.94 10.91
CA LEU A 193 9.53 -6.09 9.94
C LEU A 193 8.75 -4.79 9.68
N ARG A 194 7.44 -4.89 9.44
CA ARG A 194 6.55 -3.73 9.21
C ARG A 194 6.59 -2.75 10.38
N LEU A 195 6.52 -3.24 11.61
CA LEU A 195 6.56 -2.40 12.81
C LEU A 195 7.89 -1.64 12.94
N ARG A 196 9.01 -2.26 12.59
CA ARG A 196 10.32 -1.58 12.58
C ARG A 196 10.36 -0.44 11.56
N PHE A 197 9.75 -0.61 10.40
CA PHE A 197 9.68 0.45 9.39
C PHE A 197 8.95 1.70 9.89
N TYR A 198 7.91 1.52 10.70
CA TYR A 198 7.11 2.61 11.28
C TYR A 198 7.57 3.03 12.68
N SER A 199 8.70 2.52 13.16
CA SER A 199 9.32 2.92 14.43
C SER A 199 10.15 4.20 14.29
N TYR A 200 10.77 4.62 15.38
CA TYR A 200 11.70 5.76 15.39
C TYR A 200 12.99 5.47 14.61
N ASP A 201 13.46 4.22 14.66
CA ASP A 201 14.63 3.77 13.90
C ASP A 201 14.22 2.89 12.72
N ARG A 202 14.02 3.54 11.58
CA ARG A 202 13.70 2.84 10.34
C ARG A 202 14.85 1.98 9.82
N SER A 203 16.08 2.25 10.23
CA SER A 203 17.25 1.46 9.81
C SER A 203 17.21 0.03 10.35
N ALA A 204 16.54 -0.17 11.49
CA ALA A 204 16.37 -1.49 12.11
C ALA A 204 15.65 -2.51 11.19
N VAL A 205 14.87 -2.02 10.21
CA VAL A 205 14.23 -2.88 9.20
C VAL A 205 15.26 -3.60 8.34
N ILE A 206 16.32 -2.90 7.94
CA ILE A 206 17.37 -3.45 7.07
C ILE A 206 18.11 -4.57 7.80
N ALA A 207 18.57 -4.29 9.02
CA ALA A 207 19.28 -5.28 9.82
C ALA A 207 18.42 -6.52 10.10
N TYR A 208 17.15 -6.33 10.47
CA TYR A 208 16.23 -7.43 10.70
C TYR A 208 16.02 -8.28 9.45
N PHE A 209 15.81 -7.65 8.29
CA PHE A 209 15.65 -8.35 7.03
C PHE A 209 16.92 -9.14 6.67
N GLU A 210 18.09 -8.53 6.72
CA GLU A 210 19.36 -9.18 6.37
C GLU A 210 19.64 -10.43 7.24
N GLN A 211 19.22 -10.40 8.51
CA GLN A 211 19.38 -11.52 9.43
C GLN A 211 18.38 -12.65 9.20
N THR A 212 17.16 -12.36 8.74
CA THR A 212 16.03 -13.29 8.81
C THR A 212 15.44 -13.71 7.47
N HIS A 213 15.72 -13.00 6.38
CA HIS A 213 15.05 -13.20 5.10
C HIS A 213 15.35 -14.54 4.41
N ARG A 214 16.52 -15.16 4.72
CA ARG A 214 16.97 -16.39 4.04
C ARG A 214 16.05 -17.56 4.31
N ASP A 215 15.48 -17.62 5.50
CA ASP A 215 14.58 -18.68 5.95
C ASP A 215 13.11 -18.41 5.59
N GLN A 216 12.82 -17.30 4.91
CA GLN A 216 11.46 -16.93 4.56
C GLN A 216 11.08 -17.42 3.15
N PRO A 217 9.84 -17.94 2.99
CA PRO A 217 9.34 -18.32 1.68
C PRO A 217 9.21 -17.10 0.77
N LYS A 218 9.53 -17.26 -0.52
CA LYS A 218 9.40 -16.21 -1.55
C LYS A 218 7.94 -16.02 -1.97
N ASN A 219 7.10 -15.60 -1.05
CA ASN A 219 5.67 -15.37 -1.25
C ASN A 219 5.34 -13.86 -1.26
N ALA A 220 4.07 -13.51 -1.31
CA ALA A 220 3.61 -12.12 -1.32
C ALA A 220 4.12 -11.32 -0.11
N LEU A 221 4.18 -11.91 1.09
CA LEU A 221 4.69 -11.22 2.29
C LEU A 221 6.18 -10.93 2.19
N TYR A 222 6.97 -11.84 1.58
CA TYR A 222 8.38 -11.61 1.32
C TYR A 222 8.61 -10.39 0.43
N TYR A 223 7.89 -10.30 -0.69
CA TYR A 223 8.04 -9.17 -1.60
C TYR A 223 7.50 -7.86 -1.02
N ARG A 224 6.45 -7.92 -0.21
CA ARG A 224 6.00 -6.76 0.58
C ARG A 224 7.06 -6.32 1.58
N ALA A 225 7.73 -7.24 2.26
CA ALA A 225 8.84 -6.94 3.15
C ALA A 225 10.01 -6.28 2.40
N LEU A 226 10.34 -6.78 1.21
CA LEU A 226 11.38 -6.21 0.35
C LEU A 226 11.08 -4.76 -0.02
N HIS A 227 9.80 -4.42 -0.25
CA HIS A 227 9.37 -3.04 -0.49
C HIS A 227 9.65 -2.12 0.71
N TYR A 228 9.36 -2.57 1.94
CA TYR A 228 9.70 -1.81 3.15
C TYR A 228 11.22 -1.60 3.30
N VAL A 229 12.02 -2.61 2.98
CA VAL A 229 13.49 -2.51 3.00
C VAL A 229 14.00 -1.50 1.97
N ALA A 230 13.44 -1.52 0.75
CA ALA A 230 13.76 -0.52 -0.26
C ALA A 230 13.42 0.91 0.23
N GLY A 231 12.23 1.10 0.83
CA GLY A 231 11.83 2.37 1.44
C GLY A 231 12.77 2.83 2.57
N ALA A 232 13.32 1.89 3.36
CA ALA A 232 14.31 2.22 4.39
C ALA A 232 15.64 2.68 3.77
N TYR A 233 16.10 2.05 2.69
CA TYR A 233 17.29 2.51 1.96
C TYR A 233 17.07 3.88 1.29
N ILE A 234 15.87 4.18 0.78
CA ILE A 234 15.53 5.52 0.28
C ILE A 234 15.67 6.56 1.40
N ALA A 235 15.13 6.27 2.58
CA ALA A 235 15.24 7.16 3.74
C ALA A 235 16.70 7.41 4.18
N GLN A 236 17.59 6.45 3.96
CA GLN A 236 19.05 6.58 4.17
C GLN A 236 19.78 7.22 2.98
N LYS A 237 19.07 7.64 1.91
CA LYS A 237 19.63 8.14 0.66
C LYS A 237 20.53 7.12 -0.07
N ASN A 238 20.40 5.84 0.24
CA ASN A 238 21.11 4.76 -0.45
C ASN A 238 20.31 4.30 -1.67
N TYR A 239 20.19 5.17 -2.64
CA TYR A 239 19.37 4.95 -3.84
C TYR A 239 19.85 3.76 -4.68
N ARG A 240 21.16 3.45 -4.66
CA ARG A 240 21.69 2.29 -5.39
C ARG A 240 21.09 0.98 -4.88
N LYS A 241 21.11 0.77 -3.57
CA LYS A 241 20.50 -0.43 -2.96
C LYS A 241 18.98 -0.42 -3.11
N ALA A 242 18.33 0.71 -2.88
CA ALA A 242 16.90 0.84 -3.06
C ALA A 242 16.45 0.46 -4.47
N ASN A 243 17.10 1.01 -5.50
CA ASN A 243 16.76 0.75 -6.89
C ASN A 243 16.98 -0.72 -7.28
N ALA A 244 18.04 -1.37 -6.76
CA ALA A 244 18.25 -2.80 -7.00
C ALA A 244 17.10 -3.65 -6.44
N LEU A 245 16.61 -3.33 -5.23
CA LEU A 245 15.47 -4.02 -4.63
C LEU A 245 14.17 -3.74 -5.37
N LEU A 246 13.93 -2.49 -5.78
CA LEU A 246 12.75 -2.10 -6.57
C LEU A 246 12.75 -2.77 -7.94
N ALA A 247 13.91 -2.90 -8.61
CA ALA A 247 14.04 -3.64 -9.86
C ALA A 247 13.70 -5.14 -9.66
N THR A 248 14.13 -5.74 -8.56
CA THR A 248 13.76 -7.11 -8.20
C THR A 248 12.24 -7.22 -8.01
N LEU A 249 11.62 -6.29 -7.28
CA LEU A 249 10.18 -6.26 -7.09
C LEU A 249 9.42 -6.12 -8.41
N PHE A 250 9.87 -5.22 -9.28
CA PHE A 250 9.29 -5.04 -10.61
C PHE A 250 9.37 -6.30 -11.47
N HIS A 251 10.47 -7.07 -11.34
CA HIS A 251 10.63 -8.34 -12.03
C HIS A 251 9.73 -9.45 -11.46
N GLU A 252 9.74 -9.63 -10.15
CA GLU A 252 9.11 -10.76 -9.45
C GLU A 252 7.59 -10.57 -9.21
N VAL A 253 7.11 -9.32 -9.17
CA VAL A 253 5.71 -8.99 -8.88
C VAL A 253 5.08 -8.27 -10.07
N PRO A 254 4.47 -9.01 -11.02
CA PRO A 254 3.90 -8.42 -12.24
C PRO A 254 2.87 -7.30 -11.98
N ALA A 255 2.14 -7.38 -10.88
CA ALA A 255 1.17 -6.36 -10.48
C ALA A 255 1.80 -4.97 -10.19
N LEU A 256 3.12 -4.90 -10.02
CA LEU A 256 3.85 -3.63 -9.85
C LEU A 256 4.35 -3.03 -11.18
N ARG A 257 4.04 -3.68 -12.31
CA ARG A 257 4.43 -3.23 -13.65
C ARG A 257 3.37 -2.37 -14.34
N GLN A 258 2.23 -2.16 -13.65
CA GLN A 258 1.10 -1.39 -14.17
C GLN A 258 1.05 -0.02 -13.50
#